data_cf8154c62bf1735576635bbaf42a8cd1
#
_entry.id   cf8154c62bf1735576635bbaf42a8cd1
#
_cell.length_a   1.000
_cell.length_b   1.000
_cell.length_c   1.000
_cell.angle_alpha   90.00
_cell.angle_beta   90.00
_cell.angle_gamma   90.00
#
_symmetry.space_group_name_H-M   'P 1'
#
loop_
_entity.id
_entity.type
_entity.pdbx_description
1 polymer ?
#
loop_
_entity_poly.entity_id
_entity_poly.type
_entity_poly.pdbx_seq_one_letter_code
_entity_poly.pdbx_strand_id
1 'polypeptide(L)'
;MKQTKKERTQKEIIEAAKDIIHDKGHEAVTVRNLAEVTGYSYTNLYYYFKDLNALLWALRLDMIEDMITELTAVSLTKEDSVEEILSAFFSYTDYFFKHPNVFRFFYFYSFVQPAGDDSYQKLEQRFHGIWQSSFSRLIQEGIIQTEDIEVVAKTIIYALQGMIMLSFSFNGATKKEDIKDELVKLVNYLFKKNKGNI
;
A
#
# COMPACT_ATOMS: atom_id res chain seq x y z
N MET A 1 -25.58 -9.12 -4.38
CA MET A 1 -26.47 -7.98 -4.10
C MET A 1 -26.40 -6.99 -5.25
N LYS A 2 -27.54 -6.42 -5.72
CA LYS A 2 -27.49 -5.35 -6.73
C LYS A 2 -27.03 -4.05 -6.05
N GLN A 3 -25.98 -3.43 -6.59
CA GLN A 3 -25.51 -2.11 -6.17
C GLN A 3 -26.62 -1.06 -6.31
N THR A 4 -26.80 -0.22 -5.32
CA THR A 4 -27.75 0.90 -5.38
C THR A 4 -27.24 1.96 -6.38
N LYS A 5 -28.12 2.82 -6.86
CA LYS A 5 -27.74 3.96 -7.72
C LYS A 5 -26.73 4.88 -7.00
N LYS A 6 -26.90 5.05 -5.69
CA LYS A 6 -26.00 5.88 -4.87
C LYS A 6 -24.58 5.29 -4.83
N GLU A 7 -24.45 4.00 -4.52
CA GLU A 7 -23.14 3.31 -4.47
C GLU A 7 -22.43 3.34 -5.83
N ARG A 8 -23.17 3.18 -6.92
CA ARG A 8 -22.60 3.26 -8.27
C ARG A 8 -22.04 4.64 -8.56
N THR A 9 -22.78 5.71 -8.25
CA THR A 9 -22.29 7.07 -8.46
C THR A 9 -21.11 7.41 -7.55
N GLN A 10 -21.13 6.96 -6.29
CA GLN A 10 -19.97 7.11 -5.41
C GLN A 10 -18.73 6.43 -6.01
N LYS A 11 -18.88 5.23 -6.55
CA LYS A 11 -17.80 4.52 -7.22
C LYS A 11 -17.28 5.27 -8.45
N GLU A 12 -18.17 5.81 -9.29
CA GLU A 12 -17.78 6.63 -10.45
C GLU A 12 -16.94 7.86 -10.03
N ILE A 13 -17.31 8.52 -8.93
CA ILE A 13 -16.56 9.67 -8.40
C ILE A 13 -15.18 9.22 -7.85
N ILE A 14 -15.13 8.08 -7.17
CA ILE A 14 -13.86 7.51 -6.65
C ILE A 14 -12.94 7.14 -7.83
N GLU A 15 -13.43 6.48 -8.87
CA GLU A 15 -12.62 6.14 -10.04
C GLU A 15 -12.05 7.38 -10.72
N ALA A 16 -12.86 8.44 -10.91
CA ALA A 16 -12.37 9.70 -11.46
C ALA A 16 -11.30 10.35 -10.57
N ALA A 17 -11.43 10.24 -9.24
CA ALA A 17 -10.44 10.75 -8.30
C ALA A 17 -9.13 9.93 -8.33
N LYS A 18 -9.22 8.59 -8.53
CA LYS A 18 -8.04 7.74 -8.75
C LYS A 18 -7.24 8.18 -9.97
N ASP A 19 -7.93 8.38 -11.09
CA ASP A 19 -7.30 8.83 -12.34
C ASP A 19 -6.55 10.16 -12.12
N ILE A 20 -7.17 11.10 -11.40
CA ILE A 20 -6.52 12.38 -11.06
C ILE A 20 -5.27 12.14 -10.21
N ILE A 21 -5.31 11.24 -9.21
CA ILE A 21 -4.12 10.92 -8.39
C ILE A 21 -3.03 10.31 -9.25
N HIS A 22 -3.35 9.32 -10.07
CA HIS A 22 -2.38 8.65 -10.92
C HIS A 22 -1.65 9.63 -11.84
N ASP A 23 -2.40 10.53 -12.47
CA ASP A 23 -1.86 11.47 -13.45
C ASP A 23 -1.17 12.69 -12.83
N LYS A 24 -1.76 13.29 -11.79
CA LYS A 24 -1.40 14.64 -11.30
C LYS A 24 -1.08 14.73 -9.82
N GLY A 25 -1.27 13.62 -9.07
CA GLY A 25 -1.10 13.61 -7.62
C GLY A 25 -2.33 14.09 -6.84
N HIS A 26 -2.27 13.95 -5.53
CA HIS A 26 -3.42 14.16 -4.65
C HIS A 26 -3.81 15.65 -4.51
N GLU A 27 -2.88 16.56 -4.69
CA GLU A 27 -3.13 18.01 -4.66
C GLU A 27 -4.09 18.43 -5.79
N ALA A 28 -4.15 17.67 -6.88
CA ALA A 28 -5.06 17.91 -7.99
C ALA A 28 -6.48 17.41 -7.71
N VAL A 29 -6.72 16.62 -6.65
CA VAL A 29 -8.06 16.16 -6.28
C VAL A 29 -8.80 17.29 -5.57
N THR A 30 -9.48 18.10 -6.35
CA THR A 30 -10.30 19.22 -5.87
C THR A 30 -11.74 19.04 -6.32
N VAL A 31 -12.69 19.64 -5.61
CA VAL A 31 -14.12 19.60 -6.02
C VAL A 31 -14.31 20.16 -7.42
N ARG A 32 -13.53 21.15 -7.82
CA ARG A 32 -13.56 21.73 -9.17
C ARG A 32 -13.12 20.73 -10.23
N ASN A 33 -11.94 20.09 -10.04
CA ASN A 33 -11.42 19.14 -11.02
C ASN A 33 -12.30 17.89 -11.10
N LEU A 34 -12.85 17.44 -9.96
CA LEU A 34 -13.81 16.34 -9.94
C LEU A 34 -15.10 16.68 -10.69
N ALA A 35 -15.65 17.88 -10.49
CA ALA A 35 -16.83 18.34 -11.23
C ALA A 35 -16.58 18.39 -12.75
N GLU A 36 -15.39 18.87 -13.14
CA GLU A 36 -14.99 18.95 -14.56
C GLU A 36 -14.86 17.57 -15.20
N VAL A 37 -14.21 16.62 -14.51
CA VAL A 37 -13.98 15.27 -15.06
C VAL A 37 -15.24 14.41 -15.03
N THR A 38 -16.06 14.50 -13.97
CA THR A 38 -17.26 13.66 -13.81
C THR A 38 -18.52 14.24 -14.44
N GLY A 39 -18.53 15.55 -14.73
CA GLY A 39 -19.73 16.26 -15.15
C GLY A 39 -20.77 16.49 -14.03
N TYR A 40 -20.47 16.10 -12.78
CA TYR A 40 -21.35 16.35 -11.64
C TYR A 40 -21.22 17.78 -11.14
N SER A 41 -22.35 18.39 -10.71
CA SER A 41 -22.31 19.67 -10.01
C SER A 41 -21.67 19.54 -8.63
N TYR A 42 -21.14 20.64 -8.08
CA TYR A 42 -20.61 20.69 -6.71
C TYR A 42 -21.64 20.22 -5.69
N THR A 43 -22.90 20.61 -5.83
CA THR A 43 -23.99 20.16 -4.97
C THR A 43 -24.15 18.64 -5.00
N ASN A 44 -24.04 18.02 -6.20
CA ASN A 44 -24.09 16.58 -6.34
C ASN A 44 -22.91 15.90 -5.68
N LEU A 45 -21.70 16.40 -5.83
CA LEU A 45 -20.51 15.84 -5.16
C LEU A 45 -20.68 15.83 -3.64
N TYR A 46 -21.15 16.95 -3.05
CA TYR A 46 -21.44 17.04 -1.61
C TYR A 46 -22.63 16.20 -1.15
N TYR A 47 -23.54 15.82 -2.03
CA TYR A 47 -24.58 14.85 -1.71
C TYR A 47 -24.03 13.43 -1.50
N TYR A 48 -22.97 13.06 -2.24
CA TYR A 48 -22.34 11.75 -2.14
C TYR A 48 -21.25 11.68 -1.07
N PHE A 49 -20.50 12.75 -0.88
CA PHE A 49 -19.44 12.87 0.11
C PHE A 49 -19.60 14.14 0.92
N LYS A 50 -19.72 14.00 2.24
CA LYS A 50 -19.95 15.13 3.16
C LYS A 50 -19.00 16.30 2.92
N ASP A 51 -17.75 16.01 2.62
CA ASP A 51 -16.67 16.96 2.35
C ASP A 51 -15.55 16.27 1.55
N LEU A 52 -14.54 17.03 1.16
CA LEU A 52 -13.40 16.53 0.43
C LEU A 52 -12.60 15.50 1.24
N ASN A 53 -12.50 15.67 2.57
CA ASN A 53 -11.80 14.70 3.42
C ASN A 53 -12.50 13.33 3.43
N ALA A 54 -13.83 13.32 3.49
CA ALA A 54 -14.60 12.07 3.42
C ALA A 54 -14.41 11.36 2.07
N LEU A 55 -14.30 12.12 0.99
CA LEU A 55 -13.98 11.57 -0.34
C LEU A 55 -12.55 11.01 -0.36
N LEU A 56 -11.56 11.77 0.08
CA LEU A 56 -10.15 11.35 0.10
C LEU A 56 -9.93 10.14 1.02
N TRP A 57 -10.67 10.06 2.13
CA TRP A 57 -10.65 8.88 2.99
C TRP A 57 -11.18 7.63 2.26
N ALA A 58 -12.37 7.73 1.65
CA ALA A 58 -12.94 6.63 0.88
C ALA A 58 -12.04 6.22 -0.31
N LEU A 59 -11.45 7.20 -1.00
CA LEU A 59 -10.48 6.99 -2.06
C LEU A 59 -9.24 6.23 -1.58
N ARG A 60 -8.68 6.61 -0.43
CA ARG A 60 -7.55 5.89 0.18
C ARG A 60 -7.88 4.42 0.41
N LEU A 61 -9.04 4.14 1.00
CA LEU A 61 -9.46 2.76 1.28
C LEU A 61 -9.59 1.95 0.00
N ASP A 62 -10.19 2.52 -1.04
CA ASP A 62 -10.40 1.87 -2.32
C ASP A 62 -9.05 1.61 -3.04
N MET A 63 -8.12 2.56 -3.01
CA MET A 63 -6.78 2.40 -3.59
C MET A 63 -5.92 1.39 -2.82
N ILE A 64 -6.08 1.25 -1.50
CA ILE A 64 -5.43 0.19 -0.71
C ILE A 64 -5.99 -1.18 -1.12
N GLU A 65 -7.30 -1.29 -1.34
CA GLU A 65 -7.95 -2.52 -1.82
C GLU A 65 -7.41 -2.93 -3.20
N ASP A 66 -7.26 -1.99 -4.12
CA ASP A 66 -6.64 -2.23 -5.43
C ASP A 66 -5.19 -2.70 -5.29
N MET A 67 -4.40 -2.05 -4.44
CA MET A 67 -3.03 -2.46 -4.15
C MET A 67 -2.97 -3.89 -3.60
N ILE A 68 -3.81 -4.23 -2.61
CA ILE A 68 -3.88 -5.58 -2.05
C ILE A 68 -4.22 -6.58 -3.15
N THR A 69 -5.18 -6.27 -4.01
CA THR A 69 -5.60 -7.13 -5.12
C THR A 69 -4.45 -7.35 -6.12
N GLU A 70 -3.74 -6.29 -6.51
CA GLU A 70 -2.59 -6.40 -7.44
C GLU A 70 -1.45 -7.23 -6.82
N LEU A 71 -1.12 -7.00 -5.54
CA LEU A 71 -0.07 -7.73 -4.84
C LEU A 71 -0.41 -9.22 -4.63
N THR A 72 -1.66 -9.54 -4.34
CA THR A 72 -2.11 -10.93 -4.14
C THR A 72 -2.27 -11.71 -5.45
N ALA A 73 -2.43 -11.03 -6.58
CA ALA A 73 -2.48 -11.67 -7.89
C ALA A 73 -1.10 -12.22 -8.33
N VAL A 74 -0.01 -11.74 -7.74
CA VAL A 74 1.33 -12.26 -7.98
C VAL A 74 1.47 -13.59 -7.23
N SER A 75 1.76 -14.68 -7.96
CA SER A 75 2.04 -15.98 -7.33
C SER A 75 3.35 -15.88 -6.55
N LEU A 76 3.26 -15.96 -5.23
CA LEU A 76 4.40 -15.89 -4.32
C LEU A 76 4.99 -17.27 -3.98
N THR A 77 4.42 -18.36 -4.54
CA THR A 77 4.93 -19.70 -4.29
C THR A 77 6.33 -19.89 -4.88
N LYS A 78 7.33 -19.92 -4.03
CA LYS A 78 8.71 -20.24 -4.34
C LYS A 78 9.14 -21.49 -3.58
N GLU A 79 10.15 -22.21 -4.08
CA GLU A 79 10.74 -23.33 -3.37
C GLU A 79 11.44 -22.87 -2.08
N ASP A 80 12.16 -21.76 -2.16
CA ASP A 80 12.84 -21.14 -1.01
C ASP A 80 11.95 -20.09 -0.35
N SER A 81 11.78 -20.17 0.99
CA SER A 81 10.94 -19.29 1.78
C SER A 81 11.47 -17.87 1.87
N VAL A 82 12.81 -17.70 1.81
CA VAL A 82 13.46 -16.38 1.81
C VAL A 82 13.25 -15.70 0.47
N GLU A 83 13.35 -16.44 -0.64
CA GLU A 83 13.04 -15.92 -1.98
C GLU A 83 11.57 -15.55 -2.12
N GLU A 84 10.66 -16.30 -1.49
CA GLU A 84 9.23 -16.00 -1.49
C GLU A 84 8.97 -14.64 -0.82
N ILE A 85 9.54 -14.41 0.36
CA ILE A 85 9.36 -13.14 1.08
C ILE A 85 10.02 -11.97 0.35
N LEU A 86 11.20 -12.17 -0.23
CA LEU A 86 11.86 -11.16 -1.06
C LEU A 86 11.01 -10.81 -2.30
N SER A 87 10.45 -11.81 -2.97
CA SER A 87 9.57 -11.62 -4.13
C SER A 87 8.34 -10.78 -3.78
N ALA A 88 7.75 -11.02 -2.61
CA ALA A 88 6.63 -10.25 -2.11
C ALA A 88 7.00 -8.77 -1.88
N PHE A 89 8.13 -8.49 -1.23
CA PHE A 89 8.60 -7.12 -1.01
C PHE A 89 9.05 -6.43 -2.31
N PHE A 90 9.59 -7.20 -3.27
CA PHE A 90 9.88 -6.66 -4.60
C PHE A 90 8.61 -6.24 -5.34
N SER A 91 7.53 -7.03 -5.27
CA SER A 91 6.24 -6.68 -5.85
C SER A 91 5.67 -5.40 -5.24
N TYR A 92 5.80 -5.22 -3.92
CA TYR A 92 5.44 -3.98 -3.23
C TYR A 92 6.28 -2.79 -3.73
N THR A 93 7.58 -2.97 -3.89
CA THR A 93 8.48 -1.94 -4.44
C THR A 93 8.07 -1.57 -5.87
N ASP A 94 7.87 -2.58 -6.72
CA ASP A 94 7.48 -2.39 -8.12
C ASP A 94 6.15 -1.66 -8.25
N TYR A 95 5.17 -1.96 -7.38
CA TYR A 95 3.90 -1.25 -7.33
C TYR A 95 4.06 0.24 -7.12
N PHE A 96 4.84 0.67 -6.13
CA PHE A 96 5.01 2.09 -5.85
C PHE A 96 5.91 2.82 -6.87
N PHE A 97 6.87 2.14 -7.48
CA PHE A 97 7.62 2.72 -8.58
C PHE A 97 6.78 2.86 -9.86
N LYS A 98 5.80 2.00 -10.06
CA LYS A 98 4.78 2.13 -11.11
C LYS A 98 3.78 3.25 -10.79
N HIS A 99 3.49 3.47 -9.50
CA HIS A 99 2.48 4.41 -9.00
C HIS A 99 3.05 5.41 -7.98
N PRO A 100 4.01 6.29 -8.35
CA PRO A 100 4.68 7.17 -7.38
C PRO A 100 3.75 8.17 -6.72
N ASN A 101 2.70 8.64 -7.41
CA ASN A 101 1.71 9.55 -6.85
C ASN A 101 0.81 8.87 -5.80
N VAL A 102 0.56 7.55 -5.94
CA VAL A 102 -0.13 6.76 -4.93
C VAL A 102 0.69 6.66 -3.65
N PHE A 103 2.02 6.43 -3.79
CA PHE A 103 2.91 6.46 -2.62
C PHE A 103 2.85 7.80 -1.89
N ARG A 104 2.95 8.93 -2.63
CA ARG A 104 2.84 10.26 -2.03
C ARG A 104 1.50 10.49 -1.35
N PHE A 105 0.43 10.04 -1.94
CA PHE A 105 -0.90 10.12 -1.35
C PHE A 105 -1.01 9.31 -0.05
N PHE A 106 -0.49 8.08 -0.01
CA PHE A 106 -0.60 7.22 1.17
C PHE A 106 0.26 7.69 2.34
N TYR A 107 1.46 8.23 2.07
CA TYR A 107 2.46 8.49 3.10
C TYR A 107 2.71 9.96 3.40
N PHE A 108 2.34 10.88 2.52
CA PHE A 108 2.58 12.32 2.74
C PHE A 108 1.30 13.12 2.93
N TYR A 109 0.14 12.58 2.58
CA TYR A 109 -1.14 13.25 2.86
C TYR A 109 -1.60 12.95 4.29
N SER A 110 -1.99 14.01 5.03
CA SER A 110 -2.53 13.87 6.39
C SER A 110 -4.02 13.57 6.35
N PHE A 111 -4.37 12.29 6.52
CA PHE A 111 -5.76 11.85 6.55
C PHE A 111 -6.43 12.14 7.90
N VAL A 112 -7.69 12.53 7.85
CA VAL A 112 -8.56 12.56 9.03
C VAL A 112 -9.52 11.37 8.96
N GLN A 113 -9.29 10.38 9.82
CA GLN A 113 -10.15 9.19 9.91
C GLN A 113 -11.51 9.59 10.48
N PRO A 114 -12.64 9.21 9.84
CA PRO A 114 -13.96 9.42 10.40
C PRO A 114 -14.13 8.70 11.74
N ALA A 115 -14.81 9.34 12.70
CA ALA A 115 -15.03 8.74 14.00
C ALA A 115 -15.82 7.43 13.89
N GLY A 116 -15.31 6.36 14.51
CA GLY A 116 -15.91 5.02 14.49
C GLY A 116 -15.72 4.23 13.20
N ASP A 117 -14.96 4.74 12.23
CA ASP A 117 -14.61 3.99 11.02
C ASP A 117 -13.40 3.08 11.31
N ASP A 118 -13.60 1.76 11.23
CA ASP A 118 -12.56 0.73 11.39
C ASP A 118 -12.10 0.11 10.05
N SER A 119 -12.53 0.70 8.93
CA SER A 119 -12.26 0.15 7.59
C SER A 119 -10.77 0.09 7.29
N TYR A 120 -10.01 1.10 7.73
CA TYR A 120 -8.55 1.12 7.55
C TYR A 120 -7.87 -0.03 8.31
N GLN A 121 -8.25 -0.27 9.57
CA GLN A 121 -7.70 -1.36 10.37
C GLN A 121 -7.99 -2.74 9.77
N LYS A 122 -9.16 -2.92 9.18
CA LYS A 122 -9.52 -4.17 8.46
C LYS A 122 -8.66 -4.37 7.21
N LEU A 123 -8.42 -3.31 6.45
CA LEU A 123 -7.52 -3.36 5.30
C LEU A 123 -6.06 -3.61 5.71
N GLU A 124 -5.59 -2.98 6.78
CA GLU A 124 -4.26 -3.21 7.34
C GLU A 124 -4.05 -4.66 7.76
N GLN A 125 -5.04 -5.27 8.42
CA GLN A 125 -5.01 -6.70 8.76
C GLN A 125 -4.94 -7.59 7.52
N ARG A 126 -5.70 -7.27 6.45
CA ARG A 126 -5.64 -8.00 5.19
C ARG A 126 -4.29 -7.82 4.49
N PHE A 127 -3.74 -6.62 4.51
CA PHE A 127 -2.41 -6.35 3.97
C PHE A 127 -1.33 -7.17 4.70
N HIS A 128 -1.38 -7.23 6.03
CA HIS A 128 -0.48 -8.09 6.82
C HIS A 128 -0.67 -9.57 6.48
N GLY A 129 -1.88 -10.00 6.15
CA GLY A 129 -2.19 -11.37 5.73
C GLY A 129 -1.44 -11.81 4.45
N ILE A 130 -1.04 -10.88 3.58
CA ILE A 130 -0.29 -11.20 2.35
C ILE A 130 1.04 -11.89 2.68
N TRP A 131 1.70 -11.48 3.75
CA TRP A 131 3.03 -11.97 4.15
C TRP A 131 2.96 -13.15 5.13
N GLN A 132 1.80 -13.41 5.72
CA GLN A 132 1.66 -14.35 6.83
C GLN A 132 2.06 -15.78 6.45
N SER A 133 1.74 -16.24 5.26
CA SER A 133 2.12 -17.57 4.78
C SER A 133 3.64 -17.71 4.68
N SER A 134 4.32 -16.73 4.10
CA SER A 134 5.77 -16.74 3.93
C SER A 134 6.50 -16.70 5.27
N PHE A 135 6.03 -15.88 6.22
CA PHE A 135 6.59 -15.88 7.58
C PHE A 135 6.35 -17.20 8.32
N SER A 136 5.18 -17.83 8.14
CA SER A 136 4.89 -19.14 8.74
C SER A 136 5.85 -20.22 8.22
N ARG A 137 6.22 -20.18 6.95
CA ARG A 137 7.24 -21.09 6.39
C ARG A 137 8.62 -20.85 7.00
N LEU A 138 9.05 -19.59 7.17
CA LEU A 138 10.33 -19.27 7.80
C LEU A 138 10.43 -19.83 9.22
N ILE A 139 9.31 -19.83 9.99
CA ILE A 139 9.25 -20.45 11.31
C ILE A 139 9.38 -21.98 11.21
N GLN A 140 8.62 -22.61 10.32
CA GLN A 140 8.64 -24.06 10.13
C GLN A 140 10.03 -24.56 9.71
N GLU A 141 10.75 -23.77 8.94
CA GLU A 141 12.14 -24.06 8.52
C GLU A 141 13.19 -23.67 9.58
N GLY A 142 12.76 -23.11 10.72
CA GLY A 142 13.66 -22.70 11.82
C GLY A 142 14.54 -21.50 11.49
N ILE A 143 14.16 -20.70 10.49
CA ILE A 143 14.93 -19.50 10.07
C ILE A 143 14.69 -18.34 11.02
N ILE A 144 13.46 -18.20 11.55
CA ILE A 144 13.10 -17.22 12.58
C ILE A 144 12.27 -17.90 13.68
N GLN A 145 12.28 -17.31 14.89
CA GLN A 145 11.39 -17.74 15.97
C GLN A 145 10.05 -17.00 15.92
N THR A 146 9.01 -17.61 16.49
CA THR A 146 7.65 -17.03 16.48
C THR A 146 7.62 -15.65 17.17
N GLU A 147 8.35 -15.47 18.24
CA GLU A 147 8.47 -14.24 19.00
C GLU A 147 9.16 -13.11 18.22
N ASP A 148 9.98 -13.43 17.23
CA ASP A 148 10.74 -12.46 16.44
C ASP A 148 9.97 -11.92 15.23
N ILE A 149 8.85 -12.55 14.84
CA ILE A 149 8.11 -12.21 13.62
C ILE A 149 7.80 -10.72 13.55
N GLU A 150 7.23 -10.17 14.62
CA GLU A 150 6.77 -8.77 14.62
C GLU A 150 7.93 -7.81 14.43
N VAL A 151 9.05 -8.05 15.12
CA VAL A 151 10.25 -7.20 15.04
C VAL A 151 10.88 -7.32 13.67
N VAL A 152 11.02 -8.53 13.14
CA VAL A 152 11.62 -8.80 11.83
C VAL A 152 10.76 -8.18 10.72
N ALA A 153 9.44 -8.43 10.73
CA ALA A 153 8.52 -7.89 9.73
C ALA A 153 8.50 -6.35 9.74
N LYS A 154 8.41 -5.73 10.91
CA LYS A 154 8.47 -4.26 11.05
C LYS A 154 9.81 -3.69 10.60
N THR A 155 10.92 -4.36 10.92
CA THR A 155 12.24 -3.90 10.49
C THR A 155 12.34 -3.89 8.96
N ILE A 156 11.89 -4.94 8.30
CA ILE A 156 11.93 -5.03 6.84
C ILE A 156 11.03 -3.98 6.21
N ILE A 157 9.76 -3.87 6.65
CA ILE A 157 8.81 -2.95 6.04
C ILE A 157 9.19 -1.48 6.26
N TYR A 158 9.66 -1.11 7.46
CA TYR A 158 10.08 0.27 7.74
C TYR A 158 11.35 0.65 6.99
N ALA A 159 12.31 -0.27 6.87
CA ALA A 159 13.49 -0.06 6.05
C ALA A 159 13.11 0.13 4.57
N LEU A 160 12.24 -0.73 4.04
CA LEU A 160 11.76 -0.65 2.67
C LEU A 160 11.01 0.66 2.40
N GLN A 161 10.07 1.03 3.28
CA GLN A 161 9.34 2.31 3.17
C GLN A 161 10.29 3.51 3.23
N GLY A 162 11.28 3.47 4.10
CA GLY A 162 12.34 4.49 4.18
C GLY A 162 13.14 4.60 2.88
N MET A 163 13.55 3.48 2.30
CA MET A 163 14.28 3.46 1.02
C MET A 163 13.43 4.01 -0.13
N ILE A 164 12.15 3.62 -0.22
CA ILE A 164 11.22 4.15 -1.23
C ILE A 164 10.99 5.66 -1.03
N MET A 165 10.81 6.09 0.22
CA MET A 165 10.65 7.51 0.56
C MET A 165 11.87 8.34 0.13
N LEU A 166 13.07 7.86 0.41
CA LEU A 166 14.31 8.51 -0.02
C LEU A 166 14.45 8.57 -1.54
N SER A 167 13.98 7.53 -2.25
CA SER A 167 13.97 7.51 -3.71
C SER A 167 13.03 8.55 -4.31
N PHE A 168 11.88 8.82 -3.67
CA PHE A 168 10.90 9.82 -4.10
C PHE A 168 11.13 11.21 -3.50
N SER A 169 12.17 11.37 -2.68
CA SER A 169 12.59 12.67 -2.17
C SER A 169 13.26 13.51 -3.27
N PHE A 170 13.39 14.83 -3.01
CA PHE A 170 13.99 15.78 -3.96
C PHE A 170 15.39 15.38 -4.46
N ASN A 171 16.14 14.61 -3.69
CA ASN A 171 17.51 14.24 -4.03
C ASN A 171 17.62 12.97 -4.85
N GLY A 172 16.54 12.17 -5.00
CA GLY A 172 16.45 10.98 -5.85
C GLY A 172 17.65 10.02 -5.70
N ALA A 173 18.21 9.95 -4.47
CA ALA A 173 19.52 9.35 -4.24
C ALA A 173 19.55 7.83 -4.39
N THR A 174 18.37 7.17 -4.32
CA THR A 174 18.26 5.71 -4.35
C THR A 174 17.44 5.28 -5.55
N LYS A 175 17.99 4.40 -6.40
CA LYS A 175 17.27 3.83 -7.54
C LYS A 175 16.51 2.58 -7.10
N LYS A 176 15.54 2.17 -7.90
CA LYS A 176 14.74 0.96 -7.65
C LYS A 176 15.60 -0.30 -7.52
N GLU A 177 16.59 -0.43 -8.38
CA GLU A 177 17.53 -1.57 -8.38
C GLU A 177 18.34 -1.60 -7.08
N ASP A 178 18.84 -0.44 -6.62
CA ASP A 178 19.59 -0.31 -5.38
C ASP A 178 18.74 -0.72 -4.17
N ILE A 179 17.43 -0.40 -4.18
CA ILE A 179 16.49 -0.80 -3.11
C ILE A 179 16.37 -2.32 -3.05
N LYS A 180 16.25 -2.99 -4.19
CA LYS A 180 16.16 -4.46 -4.23
C LYS A 180 17.44 -5.12 -3.71
N ASP A 181 18.59 -4.60 -4.09
CA ASP A 181 19.89 -5.09 -3.62
C ASP A 181 20.08 -4.89 -2.10
N GLU A 182 19.74 -3.71 -1.58
CA GLU A 182 19.81 -3.43 -0.15
C GLU A 182 18.81 -4.28 0.65
N LEU A 183 17.62 -4.53 0.11
CA LEU A 183 16.63 -5.39 0.73
C LEU A 183 17.13 -6.84 0.84
N VAL A 184 17.77 -7.37 -0.21
CA VAL A 184 18.41 -8.70 -0.16
C VAL A 184 19.46 -8.77 0.93
N LYS A 185 20.33 -7.74 1.05
CA LYS A 185 21.34 -7.68 2.11
C LYS A 185 20.73 -7.65 3.50
N LEU A 186 19.69 -6.82 3.70
CA LEU A 186 18.97 -6.69 4.97
C LEU A 186 18.32 -8.02 5.38
N VAL A 187 17.55 -8.63 4.49
CA VAL A 187 16.85 -9.90 4.75
C VAL A 187 17.85 -11.00 5.07
N ASN A 188 18.93 -11.13 4.28
CA ASN A 188 19.98 -12.10 4.54
C ASN A 188 20.68 -11.86 5.88
N TYR A 189 20.91 -10.60 6.28
CA TYR A 189 21.49 -10.28 7.57
C TYR A 189 20.58 -10.68 8.73
N LEU A 190 19.30 -10.34 8.66
CA LEU A 190 18.32 -10.65 9.70
C LEU A 190 18.16 -12.17 9.89
N PHE A 191 18.10 -12.92 8.80
CA PHE A 191 17.87 -14.37 8.85
C PHE A 191 19.14 -15.16 9.20
N LYS A 192 20.33 -14.68 8.84
CA LYS A 192 21.59 -15.31 9.27
C LYS A 192 21.84 -15.16 10.78
N LYS A 193 21.51 -14.01 11.36
CA LYS A 193 21.70 -13.74 12.78
C LYS A 193 20.84 -14.68 13.65
N ASN A 194 19.67 -15.06 13.18
CA ASN A 194 18.78 -15.96 13.91
C ASN A 194 19.22 -17.43 13.85
N LYS A 195 20.01 -17.85 12.85
CA LYS A 195 20.60 -19.20 12.78
C LYS A 195 21.80 -19.45 13.70
N GLY A 196 22.38 -18.40 14.29
CA GLY A 196 23.60 -18.46 15.10
C GLY A 196 23.37 -18.47 16.62
N ASN A 197 22.16 -18.46 17.11
CA ASN A 197 21.81 -18.45 18.54
C ASN A 197 21.16 -19.77 19.02
N ILE A 198 21.52 -20.89 18.40
CA ILE A 198 21.19 -22.24 18.88
C ILE A 198 22.47 -22.89 19.45
#